data_8c23d634e32e9763e1853ab27169c8df
#
_entry.id   8c23d634e32e9763e1853ab27169c8df
#
_cell.length_a   1.000
_cell.length_b   1.000
_cell.length_c   1.000
_cell.angle_alpha   90.00
_cell.angle_beta   90.00
_cell.angle_gamma   90.00
#
_symmetry.space_group_name_H-M   'P 1'
#
loop_
_entity.id
_entity.type
_entity.pdbx_description
1 polymer ?
#
loop_
_entity_poly.entity_id
_entity_poly.type
_entity_poly.pdbx_seq_one_letter_code
_entity_poly.pdbx_strand_id
1 'polypeptide(L)'
;MTKKIEDLILYKDEHYFSSFPSIVLLENNTLLLLFRRARDSRWLLDAEDEESLLIKQQVDHVDSRSQITKIFFNTDLQAISEPEALTINPEAADQDASLLMLSNKTLLLSSFSWYPVHSRVAGALQKKGVSLYGHPDVTGCFYISWGGFTRQSHDMGKTWSAHDYLPVLPNTRDIIPEKRGRHGGATRGQAIEVGNEVLLPVYAPLKNDKVSCSHLLVSNDAGVSWQYRSIIARDQEQKLSLNEPSLLQLEDDKIMAFLRNTSGNDHLITTISNDRGKTWEDWQERKVIGHPTHPLKLKDGRIFICYGYRHEPFGIRGHLIDSSGTNFIGEEIIIRDDGFCGDVGYPWSVQLANGNVLVVYYFTENDGIRHIAGTVLDIE
;
A
#
# COMPACT_ATOMS: atom_id res chain seq x y z
N MET A 1 -25.18 4.94 -12.79
CA MET A 1 -24.29 4.14 -13.68
C MET A 1 -22.90 4.76 -13.61
N THR A 2 -21.86 3.99 -13.28
CA THR A 2 -20.49 4.54 -13.15
C THR A 2 -19.98 5.02 -14.52
N LYS A 3 -19.44 6.24 -14.55
CA LYS A 3 -18.88 6.86 -15.77
C LYS A 3 -17.45 7.33 -15.49
N LYS A 4 -16.52 6.94 -16.36
CA LYS A 4 -15.17 7.54 -16.34
C LYS A 4 -15.25 8.96 -16.95
N ILE A 5 -14.71 9.94 -16.23
CA ILE A 5 -14.66 11.35 -16.65
C ILE A 5 -13.36 11.63 -17.37
N GLU A 6 -12.21 11.35 -16.73
CA GLU A 6 -10.88 11.63 -17.28
C GLU A 6 -9.80 10.76 -16.64
N ASP A 7 -8.73 10.55 -17.38
CA ASP A 7 -7.47 9.98 -16.89
C ASP A 7 -6.42 11.10 -16.79
N LEU A 8 -5.59 11.05 -15.73
CA LEU A 8 -4.64 12.10 -15.38
C LEU A 8 -3.24 11.51 -15.14
N ILE A 9 -2.21 12.25 -15.48
CA ILE A 9 -0.85 12.03 -14.98
C ILE A 9 -0.62 13.00 -13.82
N LEU A 10 -0.55 12.47 -12.59
CA LEU A 10 -0.37 13.29 -11.39
C LEU A 10 1.11 13.58 -11.12
N TYR A 11 1.99 12.64 -11.43
CA TYR A 11 3.44 12.81 -11.35
C TYR A 11 4.16 11.85 -12.28
N LYS A 12 5.06 12.35 -13.12
CA LYS A 12 5.90 11.57 -14.02
C LYS A 12 7.29 12.19 -14.11
N ASP A 13 8.32 11.37 -13.93
CA ASP A 13 9.72 11.80 -13.98
C ASP A 13 10.59 10.60 -14.38
N GLU A 14 11.40 10.74 -15.42
CA GLU A 14 12.24 9.66 -15.95
C GLU A 14 13.38 9.24 -15.02
N HIS A 15 13.74 10.08 -14.04
CA HIS A 15 14.79 9.79 -13.07
C HIS A 15 14.30 8.92 -11.91
N TYR A 16 12.98 8.65 -11.84
CA TYR A 16 12.38 7.94 -10.73
C TYR A 16 11.37 6.88 -11.18
N PHE A 17 11.47 5.74 -10.57
CA PHE A 17 10.44 4.72 -10.53
C PHE A 17 9.42 5.10 -9.44
N SER A 18 8.28 5.65 -9.83
CA SER A 18 7.28 6.19 -8.92
C SER A 18 6.13 5.19 -8.71
N SER A 19 5.79 4.88 -7.45
CA SER A 19 4.85 3.80 -7.14
C SER A 19 4.17 3.97 -5.78
N PHE A 20 3.19 3.13 -5.52
CA PHE A 20 2.51 2.96 -4.23
C PHE A 20 1.92 4.26 -3.68
N PRO A 21 1.01 4.92 -4.42
CA PRO A 21 0.39 6.16 -3.96
C PRO A 21 -0.63 5.92 -2.85
N SER A 22 -0.83 6.94 -2.03
CA SER A 22 -2.02 7.16 -1.23
C SER A 22 -2.39 8.63 -1.21
N ILE A 23 -3.68 8.93 -1.11
CA ILE A 23 -4.20 10.30 -1.21
C ILE A 23 -5.25 10.56 -0.14
N VAL A 24 -5.29 11.78 0.36
CA VAL A 24 -6.31 12.22 1.31
C VAL A 24 -6.80 13.63 0.95
N LEU A 25 -8.09 13.86 1.11
CA LEU A 25 -8.69 15.20 1.02
C LEU A 25 -8.57 15.89 2.39
N LEU A 26 -7.88 17.02 2.43
CA LEU A 26 -7.68 17.83 3.62
C LEU A 26 -8.88 18.79 3.84
N GLU A 27 -9.03 19.30 5.07
CA GLU A 27 -10.12 20.20 5.42
C GLU A 27 -10.17 21.52 4.64
N ASN A 28 -9.02 21.99 4.20
CA ASN A 28 -8.91 23.19 3.35
C ASN A 28 -9.23 22.91 1.87
N ASN A 29 -9.83 21.76 1.57
CA ASN A 29 -10.13 21.27 0.22
C ASN A 29 -8.90 21.11 -0.68
N THR A 30 -7.70 20.97 -0.12
CA THR A 30 -6.54 20.50 -0.89
C THR A 30 -6.41 18.98 -0.78
N LEU A 31 -5.77 18.37 -1.76
CA LEU A 31 -5.44 16.95 -1.73
C LEU A 31 -3.96 16.79 -1.42
N LEU A 32 -3.63 15.89 -0.51
CA LEU A 32 -2.27 15.47 -0.24
C LEU A 32 -2.06 14.08 -0.84
N LEU A 33 -1.18 13.99 -1.81
CA LEU A 33 -0.70 12.74 -2.40
C LEU A 33 0.66 12.40 -1.81
N LEU A 34 0.79 11.18 -1.26
CA LEU A 34 2.08 10.57 -0.93
C LEU A 34 2.33 9.37 -1.83
N PHE A 35 3.57 9.18 -2.23
CA PHE A 35 3.99 8.05 -3.03
C PHE A 35 5.48 7.78 -2.85
N ARG A 36 5.91 6.59 -3.20
CA ARG A 36 7.32 6.21 -3.18
C ARG A 36 8.02 6.63 -4.46
N ARG A 37 9.25 7.15 -4.34
CA ARG A 37 10.21 7.29 -5.44
C ARG A 37 11.43 6.41 -5.19
N ALA A 38 11.79 5.57 -6.14
CA ALA A 38 13.08 4.89 -6.22
C ALA A 38 13.85 5.47 -7.40
N ARG A 39 15.17 5.45 -7.35
CA ARG A 39 15.99 5.96 -8.47
C ARG A 39 15.80 5.04 -9.69
N ASP A 40 15.66 5.67 -10.83
CA ASP A 40 15.75 5.01 -12.12
C ASP A 40 16.99 5.52 -12.86
N SER A 41 17.89 4.63 -13.23
CA SER A 41 19.12 4.98 -13.91
C SER A 41 19.06 4.75 -15.43
N ARG A 42 17.92 4.30 -15.95
CA ARG A 42 17.76 3.96 -17.39
C ARG A 42 17.92 5.17 -18.30
N TRP A 43 17.61 6.38 -17.81
CA TRP A 43 17.80 7.63 -18.53
C TRP A 43 19.26 7.95 -18.84
N LEU A 44 20.22 7.29 -18.15
CA LEU A 44 21.66 7.42 -18.41
C LEU A 44 22.12 6.62 -19.64
N LEU A 45 21.27 5.77 -20.19
CA LEU A 45 21.62 4.82 -21.22
C LEU A 45 21.05 5.25 -22.57
N ASP A 46 21.86 5.10 -23.62
CA ASP A 46 21.44 5.32 -24.99
C ASP A 46 20.52 4.21 -25.49
N ALA A 47 19.73 4.48 -26.52
CA ALA A 47 18.80 3.51 -27.10
C ALA A 47 19.45 2.21 -27.58
N GLU A 48 20.73 2.29 -27.93
CA GLU A 48 21.57 1.14 -28.37
C GLU A 48 21.93 0.20 -27.22
N ASP A 49 21.87 0.69 -25.98
CA ASP A 49 22.09 -0.12 -24.76
C ASP A 49 20.87 -0.92 -24.34
N GLU A 50 19.78 -0.81 -25.08
CA GLU A 50 18.49 -1.40 -24.69
C GLU A 50 18.51 -2.94 -24.51
N GLU A 51 19.40 -3.67 -25.19
CA GLU A 51 19.52 -5.12 -25.00
C GLU A 51 20.19 -5.50 -23.68
N SER A 52 21.08 -4.66 -23.17
CA SER A 52 21.61 -4.81 -21.82
C SER A 52 20.55 -4.45 -20.75
N LEU A 53 19.48 -3.82 -21.17
CA LEU A 53 18.34 -3.40 -20.37
C LEU A 53 17.19 -4.43 -20.32
N LEU A 54 17.45 -5.69 -20.28
CA LEU A 54 16.60 -6.68 -19.57
C LEU A 54 16.22 -6.17 -18.16
N ILE A 55 17.00 -5.27 -17.67
CA ILE A 55 16.75 -4.34 -16.59
C ILE A 55 15.44 -3.53 -16.76
N LYS A 56 14.96 -3.24 -17.97
CA LYS A 56 13.69 -2.51 -18.18
C LYS A 56 12.48 -3.18 -17.54
N GLN A 57 12.48 -4.51 -17.45
CA GLN A 57 11.41 -5.28 -16.83
C GLN A 57 11.64 -5.53 -15.33
N GLN A 58 12.85 -5.31 -14.85
CA GLN A 58 13.31 -5.63 -13.50
C GLN A 58 13.76 -4.40 -12.71
N VAL A 59 13.40 -3.20 -13.13
CA VAL A 59 13.58 -2.03 -12.25
C VAL A 59 12.77 -2.26 -11.02
N ASP A 60 13.50 -2.62 -10.02
CA ASP A 60 12.99 -3.17 -8.82
C ASP A 60 12.22 -2.11 -8.02
N HIS A 61 11.17 -2.58 -7.38
CA HIS A 61 10.53 -1.86 -6.30
C HIS A 61 11.51 -1.47 -5.21
N VAL A 62 12.67 -2.10 -5.14
CA VAL A 62 13.58 -1.96 -4.01
C VAL A 62 14.86 -1.25 -4.44
N ASP A 63 14.95 0.03 -4.18
CA ASP A 63 16.19 0.79 -4.24
C ASP A 63 16.61 1.20 -2.84
N SER A 64 17.92 1.11 -2.54
CA SER A 64 18.48 1.44 -1.23
C SER A 64 18.24 2.89 -0.78
N ARG A 65 17.77 3.74 -1.67
CA ARG A 65 17.45 5.14 -1.44
C ARG A 65 16.01 5.49 -1.77
N SER A 66 15.12 4.50 -1.83
CA SER A 66 13.71 4.81 -2.02
C SER A 66 13.19 5.64 -0.86
N GLN A 67 12.33 6.58 -1.18
CA GLN A 67 11.83 7.60 -0.27
C GLN A 67 10.37 7.89 -0.54
N ILE A 68 9.65 8.32 0.49
CA ILE A 68 8.29 8.83 0.34
C ILE A 68 8.34 10.30 -0.07
N THR A 69 7.58 10.62 -1.08
CA THR A 69 7.46 11.98 -1.66
C THR A 69 6.03 12.47 -1.52
N LYS A 70 5.86 13.76 -1.25
CA LYS A 70 4.58 14.45 -1.15
C LYS A 70 4.38 15.44 -2.29
N ILE A 71 3.13 15.59 -2.72
CA ILE A 71 2.65 16.66 -3.61
C ILE A 71 1.28 17.10 -3.12
N PHE A 72 1.02 18.42 -3.15
CA PHE A 72 -0.30 18.98 -2.89
C PHE A 72 -0.99 19.35 -4.20
N PHE A 73 -2.30 19.11 -4.24
CA PHE A 73 -3.17 19.46 -5.37
C PHE A 73 -4.35 20.33 -4.88
N ASN A 74 -4.82 21.19 -5.77
CA ASN A 74 -6.07 21.90 -5.57
C ASN A 74 -7.28 21.02 -5.94
N THR A 75 -8.50 21.55 -5.82
CA THR A 75 -9.74 20.84 -6.18
C THR A 75 -9.89 20.53 -7.66
N ASP A 76 -9.17 21.25 -8.52
CA ASP A 76 -9.15 21.03 -9.97
C ASP A 76 -8.05 20.04 -10.39
N LEU A 77 -7.48 19.32 -9.41
CA LEU A 77 -6.43 18.31 -9.56
C LEU A 77 -5.13 18.84 -10.18
N GLN A 78 -4.89 20.15 -10.04
CA GLN A 78 -3.63 20.78 -10.44
C GLN A 78 -2.66 20.78 -9.27
N ALA A 79 -1.40 20.41 -9.52
CA ALA A 79 -0.35 20.48 -8.50
C ALA A 79 -0.11 21.93 -8.06
N ILE A 80 -0.12 22.16 -6.75
CA ILE A 80 0.12 23.47 -6.11
C ILE A 80 1.41 23.48 -5.29
N SER A 81 2.18 22.39 -5.35
CA SER A 81 3.52 22.29 -4.80
C SER A 81 4.43 21.48 -5.72
N GLU A 82 5.72 21.70 -5.62
CA GLU A 82 6.71 20.79 -6.19
C GLU A 82 6.74 19.47 -5.42
N PRO A 83 7.21 18.36 -6.06
CA PRO A 83 7.42 17.10 -5.39
C PRO A 83 8.53 17.22 -4.34
N GLU A 84 8.20 16.96 -3.07
CA GLU A 84 9.13 17.08 -1.97
C GLU A 84 9.27 15.74 -1.23
N ALA A 85 10.50 15.25 -1.08
CA ALA A 85 10.77 14.07 -0.27
C ALA A 85 10.52 14.35 1.22
N LEU A 86 9.86 13.44 1.92
CA LEU A 86 9.84 13.46 3.38
C LEU A 86 11.26 13.22 3.91
N THR A 87 11.50 13.56 5.17
CA THR A 87 12.80 13.30 5.81
C THR A 87 13.18 11.83 5.59
N ILE A 88 14.31 11.63 4.90
CA ILE A 88 14.80 10.33 4.46
C ILE A 88 15.22 9.50 5.67
N ASN A 89 14.91 8.21 5.63
CA ASN A 89 15.43 7.23 6.56
C ASN A 89 16.92 6.99 6.26
N PRO A 90 17.84 7.28 7.18
CA PRO A 90 19.26 7.10 6.90
C PRO A 90 19.71 5.64 6.92
N GLU A 91 18.92 4.74 7.49
CA GLU A 91 19.28 3.32 7.64
C GLU A 91 18.64 2.42 6.58
N ALA A 92 17.44 2.75 6.14
CA ALA A 92 16.63 1.84 5.35
C ALA A 92 15.84 2.57 4.27
N ALA A 93 15.40 1.83 3.27
CA ALA A 93 14.65 2.31 2.12
C ALA A 93 13.15 2.26 2.42
N ASP A 94 12.49 3.41 2.50
CA ASP A 94 11.06 3.50 2.75
C ASP A 94 10.24 3.03 1.55
N GLN A 95 9.11 2.41 1.84
CA GLN A 95 8.27 1.74 0.87
C GLN A 95 6.87 2.39 0.75
N ASP A 96 5.86 1.57 0.74
CA ASP A 96 4.47 1.93 0.44
C ASP A 96 3.93 2.99 1.40
N ALA A 97 3.38 4.06 0.88
CA ALA A 97 2.72 5.07 1.69
C ALA A 97 1.24 4.73 1.90
N SER A 98 0.77 4.79 3.13
CA SER A 98 -0.65 4.67 3.47
C SER A 98 -1.05 5.80 4.43
N LEU A 99 -1.99 6.63 3.98
CA LEU A 99 -2.45 7.82 4.70
C LEU A 99 -3.78 7.59 5.41
N LEU A 100 -3.89 8.10 6.61
CA LEU A 100 -5.14 8.26 7.33
C LEU A 100 -5.19 9.66 7.96
N MET A 101 -6.29 10.38 7.75
CA MET A 101 -6.59 11.59 8.52
C MET A 101 -7.48 11.21 9.70
N LEU A 102 -7.00 11.46 10.91
CA LEU A 102 -7.72 11.22 12.16
C LEU A 102 -8.76 12.34 12.42
N SER A 103 -9.74 12.03 13.25
CA SER A 103 -10.78 12.99 13.64
C SER A 103 -10.23 14.26 14.34
N ASN A 104 -9.10 14.13 15.03
CA ASN A 104 -8.36 15.23 15.64
C ASN A 104 -7.46 16.03 14.65
N LYS A 105 -7.56 15.73 13.33
CA LYS A 105 -6.83 16.38 12.22
C LYS A 105 -5.34 15.99 12.12
N THR A 106 -4.88 15.08 12.94
CA THR A 106 -3.55 14.49 12.75
C THR A 106 -3.56 13.62 11.50
N LEU A 107 -2.59 13.81 10.63
CA LEU A 107 -2.32 12.87 9.55
C LEU A 107 -1.38 11.78 10.06
N LEU A 108 -1.79 10.54 9.86
CA LEU A 108 -1.00 9.35 10.14
C LEU A 108 -0.54 8.74 8.81
N LEU A 109 0.76 8.65 8.64
CA LEU A 109 1.40 7.87 7.58
C LEU A 109 1.85 6.55 8.19
N SER A 110 1.45 5.44 7.61
CA SER A 110 2.04 4.13 7.87
C SER A 110 2.79 3.63 6.63
N SER A 111 3.93 2.99 6.86
CA SER A 111 4.80 2.44 5.82
C SER A 111 5.68 1.35 6.42
N PHE A 112 6.59 0.80 5.62
CA PHE A 112 7.62 -0.13 6.06
C PHE A 112 8.93 0.15 5.31
N SER A 113 10.02 -0.45 5.77
CA SER A 113 11.33 -0.22 5.19
C SER A 113 12.04 -1.53 4.85
N TRP A 114 12.91 -1.46 3.84
CA TRP A 114 13.88 -2.47 3.50
C TRP A 114 15.28 -2.03 3.91
N TYR A 115 15.98 -2.84 4.71
CA TYR A 115 17.37 -2.58 5.05
C TYR A 115 18.30 -3.16 3.98
N PRO A 116 19.14 -2.35 3.30
CA PRO A 116 20.07 -2.83 2.28
C PRO A 116 21.21 -3.62 2.89
N VAL A 117 21.52 -4.76 2.29
CA VAL A 117 22.56 -5.68 2.73
C VAL A 117 23.56 -5.88 1.62
N HIS A 118 24.82 -5.60 1.89
CA HIS A 118 25.90 -5.81 0.92
C HIS A 118 26.02 -7.31 0.57
N SER A 119 26.18 -7.63 -0.73
CA SER A 119 26.26 -9.00 -1.24
C SER A 119 27.32 -9.88 -0.54
N ARG A 120 28.45 -9.28 -0.10
CA ARG A 120 29.51 -9.99 0.63
C ARG A 120 29.09 -10.66 1.93
N VAL A 121 28.05 -10.16 2.60
CA VAL A 121 27.55 -10.73 3.87
C VAL A 121 26.32 -11.61 3.68
N ALA A 122 25.76 -11.66 2.48
CA ALA A 122 24.52 -12.38 2.17
C ALA A 122 24.58 -13.86 2.55
N GLY A 123 25.63 -14.56 2.13
CA GLY A 123 25.80 -15.99 2.43
C GLY A 123 25.92 -16.28 3.94
N ALA A 124 26.52 -15.39 4.73
CA ALA A 124 26.60 -15.54 6.17
C ALA A 124 25.23 -15.33 6.84
N LEU A 125 24.42 -14.40 6.34
CA LEU A 125 23.08 -14.15 6.85
C LEU A 125 22.13 -15.30 6.51
N GLN A 126 22.17 -15.81 5.28
CA GLN A 126 21.38 -16.97 4.87
C GLN A 126 21.67 -18.21 5.73
N LYS A 127 22.94 -18.47 6.06
CA LYS A 127 23.33 -19.54 6.99
C LYS A 127 22.74 -19.39 8.38
N LYS A 128 22.41 -18.16 8.78
CA LYS A 128 21.71 -17.84 10.05
C LYS A 128 20.18 -17.86 9.91
N GLY A 129 19.65 -18.26 8.75
CA GLY A 129 18.22 -18.30 8.50
C GLY A 129 17.56 -16.95 8.22
N VAL A 130 18.35 -15.90 7.92
CA VAL A 130 17.84 -14.59 7.53
C VAL A 130 17.31 -14.66 6.10
N SER A 131 16.05 -14.28 5.89
CA SER A 131 15.47 -14.16 4.56
C SER A 131 16.01 -12.89 3.88
N LEU A 132 16.58 -13.07 2.69
CA LEU A 132 17.05 -11.98 1.84
C LEU A 132 16.14 -11.83 0.64
N TYR A 133 15.92 -10.59 0.23
CA TYR A 133 15.07 -10.19 -0.89
C TYR A 133 15.87 -9.34 -1.88
N GLY A 134 15.33 -9.15 -3.08
CA GLY A 134 15.92 -8.34 -4.15
C GLY A 134 16.86 -9.15 -5.05
N HIS A 135 17.27 -8.48 -6.13
CA HIS A 135 18.18 -9.02 -7.14
C HIS A 135 19.49 -8.21 -7.14
N PRO A 136 20.56 -8.71 -6.50
CA PRO A 136 21.79 -7.94 -6.34
C PRO A 136 22.45 -7.56 -7.68
N ASP A 137 22.20 -8.31 -8.74
CA ASP A 137 22.71 -8.02 -10.09
C ASP A 137 21.99 -6.78 -10.71
N VAL A 138 20.81 -6.44 -10.21
CA VAL A 138 20.02 -5.28 -10.66
C VAL A 138 20.21 -4.09 -9.71
N THR A 139 20.12 -4.33 -8.41
CA THR A 139 20.11 -3.27 -7.38
C THR A 139 21.44 -3.10 -6.66
N GLY A 140 22.41 -3.97 -6.91
CA GLY A 140 23.73 -3.97 -6.27
C GLY A 140 23.74 -4.49 -4.83
N CYS A 141 22.60 -4.82 -4.23
CA CYS A 141 22.49 -5.33 -2.87
C CYS A 141 21.28 -6.25 -2.68
N PHE A 142 21.31 -7.02 -1.60
CA PHE A 142 20.13 -7.68 -1.05
C PHE A 142 19.43 -6.78 -0.03
N TYR A 143 18.23 -7.19 0.38
CA TYR A 143 17.44 -6.47 1.37
C TYR A 143 16.90 -7.40 2.45
N ILE A 144 16.75 -6.84 3.64
CA ILE A 144 16.04 -7.47 4.76
C ILE A 144 14.79 -6.62 5.04
N SER A 145 13.65 -7.25 5.25
CA SER A 145 12.45 -6.54 5.74
C SER A 145 12.76 -5.94 7.11
N TRP A 146 12.90 -4.59 7.17
CA TRP A 146 13.29 -3.89 8.39
C TRP A 146 12.11 -3.67 9.34
N GLY A 147 10.92 -3.59 8.79
CA GLY A 147 9.65 -3.53 9.51
C GLY A 147 8.83 -2.30 9.24
N GLY A 148 7.62 -2.33 9.79
CA GLY A 148 6.66 -1.24 9.69
C GLY A 148 6.99 -0.08 10.62
N PHE A 149 6.57 1.11 10.22
CA PHE A 149 6.69 2.33 11.01
C PHE A 149 5.48 3.25 10.77
N THR A 150 5.30 4.20 11.67
CA THR A 150 4.37 5.32 11.49
C THR A 150 5.09 6.65 11.58
N ARG A 151 4.47 7.67 11.00
CA ARG A 151 4.87 9.08 11.14
C ARG A 151 3.62 9.93 11.26
N GLN A 152 3.71 11.05 11.95
CA GLN A 152 2.59 11.97 12.16
C GLN A 152 2.89 13.35 11.60
N SER A 153 1.84 14.01 11.11
CA SER A 153 1.83 15.42 10.77
C SER A 153 0.67 16.12 11.47
N HIS A 154 0.97 17.25 12.11
CA HIS A 154 -0.02 18.09 12.82
C HIS A 154 -0.27 19.42 12.11
N ASP A 155 0.27 19.60 10.90
CA ASP A 155 0.24 20.81 10.11
C ASP A 155 -0.23 20.59 8.67
N MET A 156 -1.19 19.65 8.51
CA MET A 156 -1.77 19.27 7.22
C MET A 156 -0.74 18.72 6.21
N GLY A 157 0.23 17.95 6.67
CA GLY A 157 1.21 17.27 5.82
C GLY A 157 2.42 18.10 5.42
N LYS A 158 2.59 19.33 5.96
CA LYS A 158 3.75 20.16 5.67
C LYS A 158 5.02 19.57 6.26
N THR A 159 4.97 19.22 7.55
CA THR A 159 6.08 18.56 8.27
C THR A 159 5.64 17.23 8.86
N TRP A 160 6.60 16.33 9.06
CA TRP A 160 6.36 14.97 9.55
C TRP A 160 7.34 14.61 10.66
N SER A 161 6.85 13.87 11.65
CA SER A 161 7.69 13.30 12.70
C SER A 161 8.78 12.37 12.13
N ALA A 162 9.76 12.01 12.95
CA ALA A 162 10.68 10.91 12.64
C ALA A 162 9.91 9.57 12.51
N HIS A 163 10.61 8.54 12.01
CA HIS A 163 10.08 7.17 11.93
C HIS A 163 9.87 6.63 13.36
N ASP A 164 8.67 6.17 13.64
CA ASP A 164 8.32 5.44 14.86
C ASP A 164 8.01 3.99 14.49
N TYR A 165 8.96 3.10 14.78
CA TYR A 165 8.86 1.70 14.39
C TYR A 165 7.83 0.96 15.23
N LEU A 166 6.98 0.19 14.56
CA LEU A 166 5.94 -0.62 15.18
C LEU A 166 6.52 -1.71 16.10
N PRO A 167 5.79 -2.11 17.15
CA PRO A 167 6.25 -3.16 18.07
C PRO A 167 6.40 -4.51 17.34
N VAL A 168 7.28 -5.34 17.86
CA VAL A 168 7.46 -6.71 17.38
C VAL A 168 6.15 -7.50 17.54
N LEU A 169 5.72 -8.14 16.47
CA LEU A 169 4.50 -8.96 16.49
C LEU A 169 4.75 -10.29 17.24
N PRO A 170 3.78 -10.75 18.03
CA PRO A 170 3.91 -12.04 18.73
C PRO A 170 4.10 -13.21 17.77
N ASN A 171 4.99 -14.13 18.12
CA ASN A 171 5.22 -15.38 17.38
C ASN A 171 5.63 -15.20 15.91
N THR A 172 6.05 -14.01 15.49
CA THR A 172 6.61 -13.78 14.16
C THR A 172 8.10 -14.14 14.12
N ARG A 173 8.62 -14.28 12.92
CA ARG A 173 10.02 -14.61 12.70
C ARG A 173 10.89 -13.38 12.93
N ASP A 174 11.90 -13.50 13.79
CA ASP A 174 12.91 -12.44 13.98
C ASP A 174 13.76 -12.25 12.73
N ILE A 175 14.19 -11.01 12.48
CA ILE A 175 15.12 -10.69 11.39
C ILE A 175 16.49 -11.28 11.67
N ILE A 176 17.03 -10.98 12.85
CA ILE A 176 18.28 -11.50 13.39
C ILE A 176 18.00 -11.80 14.86
N PRO A 177 17.70 -13.08 15.21
CA PRO A 177 17.15 -13.46 16.52
C PRO A 177 17.91 -12.94 17.73
N GLU A 178 19.24 -12.87 17.62
CA GLU A 178 20.10 -12.49 18.74
C GLU A 178 20.43 -11.00 18.80
N LYS A 179 20.05 -10.22 17.81
CA LYS A 179 20.48 -8.82 17.68
C LYS A 179 19.34 -7.83 17.59
N ARG A 180 18.34 -8.12 16.79
CA ARG A 180 17.22 -7.22 16.54
C ARG A 180 16.01 -8.02 16.06
N GLY A 181 14.91 -7.90 16.79
CA GLY A 181 13.62 -8.43 16.38
C GLY A 181 13.10 -7.70 15.15
N ARG A 182 12.14 -8.30 14.48
CA ARG A 182 11.41 -7.69 13.40
C ARG A 182 10.48 -6.62 13.96
N HIS A 183 10.52 -5.42 13.36
CA HIS A 183 9.62 -4.35 13.76
C HIS A 183 8.28 -4.48 13.05
N GLY A 184 7.24 -4.94 13.75
CA GLY A 184 5.83 -4.77 13.39
C GLY A 184 5.32 -5.25 12.02
N GLY A 185 6.06 -6.09 11.32
CA GLY A 185 5.64 -6.53 9.97
C GLY A 185 5.75 -5.44 8.92
N ALA A 186 5.09 -5.65 7.78
CA ALA A 186 4.95 -4.67 6.71
C ALA A 186 3.53 -4.08 6.70
N THR A 187 3.40 -2.86 6.23
CA THR A 187 2.11 -2.17 6.10
C THR A 187 1.87 -1.82 4.64
N ARG A 188 0.73 -2.15 4.14
CA ARG A 188 0.15 -1.63 2.91
C ARG A 188 -1.34 -1.83 2.98
N GLY A 189 -2.07 -0.80 3.02
CA GLY A 189 -3.51 -0.83 3.12
C GLY A 189 -3.99 0.18 4.14
N GLN A 190 -5.28 0.40 4.10
CA GLN A 190 -5.92 1.45 4.87
C GLN A 190 -6.02 1.07 6.34
N ALA A 191 -5.49 1.93 7.21
CA ALA A 191 -5.84 1.98 8.62
C ALA A 191 -7.17 2.73 8.81
N ILE A 192 -7.84 2.52 9.94
CA ILE A 192 -9.09 3.20 10.27
C ILE A 192 -9.09 3.71 11.71
N GLU A 193 -9.88 4.76 11.96
CA GLU A 193 -10.22 5.22 13.31
C GLU A 193 -11.63 4.76 13.65
N VAL A 194 -11.80 4.08 14.79
CA VAL A 194 -13.10 3.59 15.28
C VAL A 194 -13.28 4.03 16.74
N GLY A 195 -14.16 4.98 16.96
CA GLY A 195 -14.31 5.62 18.27
C GLY A 195 -13.02 6.38 18.64
N ASN A 196 -12.36 5.97 19.71
CA ASN A 196 -11.08 6.54 20.16
C ASN A 196 -9.86 5.65 19.83
N GLU A 197 -10.07 4.59 19.06
CA GLU A 197 -9.02 3.65 18.69
C GLU A 197 -8.59 3.84 17.23
N VAL A 198 -7.30 3.78 16.97
CA VAL A 198 -6.76 3.66 15.60
C VAL A 198 -6.35 2.21 15.38
N LEU A 199 -6.86 1.61 14.33
CA LEU A 199 -6.62 0.23 13.95
C LEU A 199 -5.72 0.18 12.73
N LEU A 200 -4.53 -0.40 12.89
CA LEU A 200 -3.51 -0.49 11.84
C LEU A 200 -3.33 -1.96 11.42
N PRO A 201 -3.71 -2.32 10.19
CA PRO A 201 -3.46 -3.65 9.67
C PRO A 201 -2.01 -3.78 9.20
N VAL A 202 -1.38 -4.90 9.53
CA VAL A 202 -0.01 -5.23 9.13
C VAL A 202 0.06 -6.70 8.70
N TYR A 203 1.12 -7.11 8.03
CA TYR A 203 1.30 -8.51 7.65
C TYR A 203 2.72 -9.00 7.90
N ALA A 204 2.83 -10.25 8.33
CA ALA A 204 4.08 -10.97 8.53
C ALA A 204 3.82 -12.47 8.65
N PRO A 205 4.75 -13.34 8.27
CA PRO A 205 4.63 -14.77 8.56
C PRO A 205 4.84 -15.03 10.06
N LEU A 206 4.09 -15.97 10.63
CA LEU A 206 4.42 -16.51 11.93
C LEU A 206 5.72 -17.32 11.87
N LYS A 207 6.34 -17.57 13.02
CA LYS A 207 7.67 -18.19 13.11
C LYS A 207 7.80 -19.50 12.32
N ASN A 208 6.77 -20.31 12.32
CA ASN A 208 6.76 -21.62 11.68
C ASN A 208 5.97 -21.64 10.34
N ASP A 209 5.38 -20.51 9.95
CA ASP A 209 4.57 -20.43 8.74
C ASP A 209 5.44 -20.20 7.51
N LYS A 210 5.05 -20.80 6.39
CA LYS A 210 5.70 -20.60 5.08
C LYS A 210 5.16 -19.37 4.38
N VAL A 211 3.91 -19.00 4.65
CA VAL A 211 3.16 -17.90 4.04
C VAL A 211 2.89 -16.79 5.04
N SER A 212 2.60 -15.59 4.55
CA SER A 212 2.21 -14.46 5.39
C SER A 212 0.79 -14.62 5.90
N CYS A 213 0.54 -14.06 7.08
CA CYS A 213 -0.79 -13.80 7.59
C CYS A 213 -0.93 -12.31 7.98
N SER A 214 -2.16 -11.87 8.09
CA SER A 214 -2.48 -10.48 8.44
C SER A 214 -2.77 -10.36 9.93
N HIS A 215 -2.26 -9.28 10.52
CA HIS A 215 -2.36 -8.98 11.95
C HIS A 215 -2.96 -7.59 12.15
N LEU A 216 -3.47 -7.33 13.35
CA LEU A 216 -4.01 -6.04 13.75
C LEU A 216 -3.23 -5.47 14.92
N LEU A 217 -2.81 -4.21 14.76
CA LEU A 217 -2.33 -3.36 15.83
C LEU A 217 -3.40 -2.32 16.19
N VAL A 218 -3.41 -1.89 17.44
CA VAL A 218 -4.30 -0.85 17.95
C VAL A 218 -3.51 0.23 18.68
N SER A 219 -3.94 1.46 18.48
CA SER A 219 -3.50 2.62 19.24
C SER A 219 -4.69 3.26 19.96
N ASN A 220 -4.52 3.64 21.22
CA ASN A 220 -5.50 4.37 22.03
C ASN A 220 -5.10 5.84 22.24
N ASP A 221 -4.05 6.28 21.58
CA ASP A 221 -3.44 7.61 21.73
C ASP A 221 -3.15 8.28 20.38
N ALA A 222 -4.10 8.10 19.43
CA ALA A 222 -4.06 8.70 18.10
C ALA A 222 -2.82 8.31 17.28
N GLY A 223 -2.34 7.06 17.41
CA GLY A 223 -1.22 6.54 16.63
C GLY A 223 0.17 6.84 17.20
N VAL A 224 0.27 7.32 18.45
CA VAL A 224 1.55 7.57 19.14
C VAL A 224 2.19 6.27 19.63
N SER A 225 1.38 5.36 20.19
CA SER A 225 1.86 4.04 20.60
C SER A 225 0.95 2.92 20.11
N TRP A 226 1.52 1.73 19.92
CA TRP A 226 0.82 0.61 19.31
C TRP A 226 0.91 -0.65 20.16
N GLN A 227 -0.19 -1.39 20.19
CA GLN A 227 -0.29 -2.69 20.86
C GLN A 227 -0.83 -3.73 19.88
N TYR A 228 -0.38 -4.96 20.02
CA TYR A 228 -0.92 -6.09 19.27
C TYR A 228 -2.35 -6.40 19.71
N ARG A 229 -3.26 -6.61 18.76
CA ARG A 229 -4.65 -6.97 19.05
C ARG A 229 -4.97 -8.41 18.67
N SER A 230 -4.82 -8.78 17.41
CA SER A 230 -5.28 -10.08 16.91
C SER A 230 -4.60 -10.48 15.58
N ILE A 231 -4.83 -11.72 15.15
CA ILE A 231 -4.66 -12.13 13.75
C ILE A 231 -5.97 -11.80 13.02
N ILE A 232 -5.88 -11.05 11.90
CA ILE A 232 -7.02 -10.75 11.03
C ILE A 232 -7.39 -11.98 10.23
N ALA A 233 -6.42 -12.57 9.54
CA ALA A 233 -6.64 -13.77 8.72
C ALA A 233 -5.34 -14.57 8.59
N ARG A 234 -5.47 -15.89 8.63
CA ARG A 234 -4.39 -16.85 8.42
C ARG A 234 -4.93 -18.06 7.68
N ASP A 235 -4.22 -18.53 6.67
CA ASP A 235 -4.52 -19.83 6.09
C ASP A 235 -3.84 -20.95 6.89
N GLN A 236 -4.66 -21.79 7.54
CA GLN A 236 -4.17 -22.92 8.35
C GLN A 236 -3.48 -23.99 7.50
N GLU A 237 -3.85 -24.10 6.23
CA GLU A 237 -3.27 -25.06 5.30
C GLU A 237 -1.95 -24.59 4.70
N GLN A 238 -1.55 -23.34 4.98
CA GLN A 238 -0.29 -22.73 4.49
C GLN A 238 -0.16 -22.69 2.95
N LYS A 239 -1.28 -22.57 2.25
CA LYS A 239 -1.35 -22.48 0.78
C LYS A 239 -1.43 -21.04 0.31
N LEU A 240 -2.19 -20.20 1.04
CA LEU A 240 -2.47 -18.82 0.69
C LEU A 240 -1.68 -17.85 1.56
N SER A 241 -0.98 -16.93 0.92
CA SER A 241 -0.32 -15.82 1.59
C SER A 241 -1.27 -14.64 1.67
N LEU A 242 -1.85 -14.42 2.86
CA LEU A 242 -2.82 -13.37 3.14
C LEU A 242 -2.11 -12.13 3.67
N ASN A 243 -1.93 -11.14 2.81
CA ASN A 243 -1.14 -9.95 3.09
C ASN A 243 -1.82 -8.65 2.64
N GLU A 244 -1.13 -7.53 2.80
CA GLU A 244 -1.56 -6.18 2.39
C GLU A 244 -3.03 -5.87 2.77
N PRO A 245 -3.41 -6.08 4.05
CA PRO A 245 -4.79 -5.90 4.48
C PRO A 245 -5.19 -4.42 4.50
N SER A 246 -6.37 -4.11 3.94
CA SER A 246 -7.04 -2.81 4.07
C SER A 246 -8.29 -2.96 4.93
N LEU A 247 -8.55 -2.01 5.82
CA LEU A 247 -9.72 -2.03 6.70
C LEU A 247 -10.77 -1.02 6.25
N LEU A 248 -12.03 -1.34 6.52
CA LEU A 248 -13.16 -0.42 6.37
C LEU A 248 -14.13 -0.61 7.53
N GLN A 249 -14.52 0.47 8.18
CA GLN A 249 -15.63 0.46 9.14
C GLN A 249 -16.97 0.41 8.39
N LEU A 250 -17.76 -0.63 8.64
CA LEU A 250 -19.11 -0.77 8.09
C LEU A 250 -20.12 0.02 8.94
N GLU A 251 -20.28 -0.40 10.18
CA GLU A 251 -21.16 0.20 11.19
C GLU A 251 -20.46 0.10 12.54
N ASP A 252 -20.73 0.99 13.46
CA ASP A 252 -20.25 1.00 14.84
C ASP A 252 -18.94 0.19 15.08
N ASP A 253 -19.06 -1.00 15.67
CA ASP A 253 -17.94 -1.89 15.99
C ASP A 253 -17.61 -2.89 14.88
N LYS A 254 -18.38 -2.87 13.77
CA LYS A 254 -18.25 -3.80 12.67
C LYS A 254 -17.24 -3.31 11.63
N ILE A 255 -16.25 -4.14 11.37
CA ILE A 255 -15.12 -3.84 10.49
C ILE A 255 -14.99 -4.95 9.44
N MET A 256 -14.73 -4.55 8.21
CA MET A 256 -14.37 -5.47 7.14
C MET A 256 -12.90 -5.30 6.76
N ALA A 257 -12.21 -6.42 6.56
CA ALA A 257 -10.87 -6.46 6.03
C ALA A 257 -10.87 -7.01 4.60
N PHE A 258 -10.09 -6.37 3.74
CA PHE A 258 -9.82 -6.76 2.36
C PHE A 258 -8.36 -7.16 2.27
N LEU A 259 -8.07 -8.39 1.83
CA LEU A 259 -6.72 -8.96 1.86
C LEU A 259 -6.29 -9.38 0.46
N ARG A 260 -5.03 -9.16 0.17
CA ARG A 260 -4.37 -9.70 -1.00
C ARG A 260 -4.01 -11.16 -0.78
N ASN A 261 -4.26 -12.00 -1.79
CA ASN A 261 -3.74 -13.35 -1.90
C ASN A 261 -2.63 -13.38 -2.95
N THR A 262 -1.40 -13.71 -2.54
CA THR A 262 -0.24 -13.75 -3.46
C THR A 262 0.21 -15.16 -3.85
N SER A 263 -0.51 -16.19 -3.39
CA SER A 263 -0.11 -17.59 -3.58
C SER A 263 -1.22 -18.42 -4.22
N GLY A 264 -2.07 -17.85 -5.05
CA GLY A 264 -3.21 -18.56 -5.58
C GLY A 264 -3.70 -18.00 -6.90
N ASN A 265 -4.98 -17.81 -6.97
CA ASN A 265 -5.71 -17.36 -8.16
C ASN A 265 -5.94 -15.84 -8.22
N ASP A 266 -5.25 -15.06 -7.38
CA ASP A 266 -5.39 -13.61 -7.22
C ASP A 266 -6.79 -13.13 -6.80
N HIS A 267 -7.63 -14.04 -6.29
CA HIS A 267 -8.94 -13.68 -5.80
C HIS A 267 -8.83 -12.85 -4.51
N LEU A 268 -9.69 -11.84 -4.42
CA LEU A 268 -9.86 -11.03 -3.24
C LEU A 268 -10.31 -11.89 -2.06
N ILE A 269 -9.66 -11.73 -0.93
CA ILE A 269 -10.06 -12.36 0.34
C ILE A 269 -10.68 -11.29 1.24
N THR A 270 -11.76 -11.63 1.94
CA THR A 270 -12.41 -10.74 2.91
C THR A 270 -12.73 -11.47 4.20
N THR A 271 -12.75 -10.73 5.30
CA THR A 271 -13.27 -11.20 6.59
C THR A 271 -13.91 -10.05 7.37
N ILE A 272 -14.74 -10.36 8.33
CA ILE A 272 -15.49 -9.40 9.15
C ILE A 272 -15.16 -9.61 10.62
N SER A 273 -15.05 -8.51 11.34
CA SER A 273 -15.05 -8.46 12.80
C SER A 273 -16.26 -7.68 13.29
N ASN A 274 -16.93 -8.17 14.33
CA ASN A 274 -18.06 -7.50 14.96
C ASN A 274 -17.71 -6.88 16.33
N ASP A 275 -16.42 -6.83 16.68
CA ASP A 275 -15.93 -6.42 18.00
C ASP A 275 -14.65 -5.57 17.94
N ARG A 276 -14.55 -4.70 16.90
CA ARG A 276 -13.38 -3.82 16.63
C ARG A 276 -12.09 -4.59 16.43
N GLY A 277 -12.15 -5.72 15.73
CA GLY A 277 -10.98 -6.51 15.39
C GLY A 277 -10.39 -7.32 16.53
N LYS A 278 -11.11 -7.58 17.61
CA LYS A 278 -10.66 -8.51 18.67
C LYS A 278 -10.75 -9.94 18.18
N THR A 279 -11.85 -10.26 17.47
CA THR A 279 -12.06 -11.56 16.80
C THR A 279 -12.51 -11.33 15.36
N TRP A 280 -12.28 -12.31 14.51
CA TRP A 280 -12.59 -12.27 13.09
C TRP A 280 -13.32 -13.55 12.67
N GLU A 281 -14.29 -13.39 11.78
CA GLU A 281 -14.98 -14.51 11.13
C GLU A 281 -14.00 -15.29 10.22
N ASP A 282 -14.36 -16.49 9.82
CA ASP A 282 -13.60 -17.21 8.81
C ASP A 282 -13.53 -16.41 7.51
N TRP A 283 -12.34 -16.26 6.98
CA TRP A 283 -12.14 -15.52 5.75
C TRP A 283 -12.83 -16.17 4.56
N GLN A 284 -13.24 -15.37 3.62
CA GLN A 284 -13.95 -15.78 2.42
C GLN A 284 -13.23 -15.31 1.16
N GLU A 285 -13.10 -16.21 0.19
CA GLU A 285 -12.66 -15.89 -1.15
C GLU A 285 -13.82 -15.29 -1.95
N ARG A 286 -13.56 -14.16 -2.60
CA ARG A 286 -14.52 -13.47 -3.46
C ARG A 286 -14.16 -13.69 -4.93
N LYS A 287 -15.17 -13.76 -5.81
CA LYS A 287 -14.97 -13.89 -7.26
C LYS A 287 -14.52 -12.59 -7.93
N VAL A 288 -13.59 -11.89 -7.33
CA VAL A 288 -12.97 -10.66 -7.84
C VAL A 288 -11.48 -10.94 -7.96
N ILE A 289 -10.95 -10.83 -9.18
CA ILE A 289 -9.53 -11.06 -9.46
C ILE A 289 -8.81 -9.72 -9.47
N GLY A 290 -7.82 -9.56 -8.60
CA GLY A 290 -6.99 -8.37 -8.53
C GLY A 290 -6.60 -7.96 -7.12
N HIS A 291 -5.50 -7.21 -7.04
CA HIS A 291 -4.89 -6.83 -5.77
C HIS A 291 -3.81 -5.75 -5.90
N PRO A 292 -3.40 -5.09 -4.77
CA PRO A 292 -4.15 -5.02 -3.53
C PRO A 292 -5.43 -4.21 -3.69
N THR A 293 -6.33 -4.32 -2.73
CA THR A 293 -7.62 -3.64 -2.76
C THR A 293 -7.62 -2.45 -1.80
N HIS A 294 -8.14 -1.31 -2.28
CA HIS A 294 -8.46 -0.16 -1.44
C HIS A 294 -9.98 0.03 -1.36
N PRO A 295 -10.60 -0.02 -0.17
CA PRO A 295 -12.01 0.25 0.02
C PRO A 295 -12.26 1.73 0.37
N LEU A 296 -13.34 2.28 -0.15
CA LEU A 296 -13.82 3.63 0.13
C LEU A 296 -15.32 3.58 0.45
N LYS A 297 -15.73 4.03 1.63
CA LYS A 297 -17.14 4.25 1.94
C LYS A 297 -17.60 5.54 1.31
N LEU A 298 -18.56 5.46 0.40
CA LEU A 298 -19.17 6.60 -0.28
C LEU A 298 -20.15 7.34 0.64
N LYS A 299 -20.42 8.59 0.34
CA LYS A 299 -21.38 9.42 1.11
C LYS A 299 -22.80 8.86 1.14
N ASP A 300 -23.18 8.06 0.15
CA ASP A 300 -24.48 7.37 0.07
C ASP A 300 -24.53 6.04 0.83
N GLY A 301 -23.40 5.65 1.46
CA GLY A 301 -23.27 4.43 2.25
C GLY A 301 -22.79 3.21 1.48
N ARG A 302 -22.80 3.22 0.14
CA ARG A 302 -22.20 2.15 -0.67
C ARG A 302 -20.68 2.12 -0.44
N ILE A 303 -20.08 0.97 -0.73
CA ILE A 303 -18.63 0.79 -0.67
C ILE A 303 -18.12 0.68 -2.10
N PHE A 304 -17.18 1.53 -2.46
CA PHE A 304 -16.40 1.40 -3.68
C PHE A 304 -15.07 0.73 -3.36
N ILE A 305 -14.70 -0.31 -4.10
CA ILE A 305 -13.38 -0.91 -4.04
C ILE A 305 -12.65 -0.72 -5.36
N CYS A 306 -11.35 -0.44 -5.29
CA CYS A 306 -10.48 -0.44 -6.47
C CYS A 306 -9.26 -1.32 -6.22
N TYR A 307 -8.73 -1.92 -7.28
CA TYR A 307 -7.63 -2.89 -7.23
C TYR A 307 -6.84 -2.90 -8.53
N GLY A 308 -5.58 -3.35 -8.45
CA GLY A 308 -4.76 -3.60 -9.63
C GLY A 308 -5.16 -4.91 -10.29
N TYR A 309 -5.36 -4.88 -11.60
CA TYR A 309 -5.62 -6.06 -12.42
C TYR A 309 -4.37 -6.42 -13.21
N ARG A 310 -3.71 -7.51 -12.81
CA ARG A 310 -2.38 -7.92 -13.29
C ARG A 310 -2.42 -9.05 -14.32
N HIS A 311 -3.54 -9.20 -15.00
CA HIS A 311 -3.75 -10.07 -16.15
C HIS A 311 -3.97 -9.21 -17.40
N GLU A 312 -3.71 -9.74 -18.60
CA GLU A 312 -4.02 -9.01 -19.83
C GLU A 312 -5.54 -8.92 -20.09
N PRO A 313 -6.02 -7.71 -20.42
CA PRO A 313 -5.31 -6.43 -20.49
C PRO A 313 -5.05 -5.84 -19.10
N PHE A 314 -3.75 -5.52 -18.85
CA PHE A 314 -3.30 -4.99 -17.56
C PHE A 314 -3.96 -3.65 -17.24
N GLY A 315 -4.31 -3.43 -15.97
CA GLY A 315 -4.94 -2.16 -15.64
C GLY A 315 -5.42 -2.03 -14.19
N ILE A 316 -6.44 -1.20 -14.04
CA ILE A 316 -7.10 -0.91 -12.77
C ILE A 316 -8.58 -1.24 -12.92
N ARG A 317 -9.12 -1.89 -11.91
CA ARG A 317 -10.54 -2.28 -11.86
C ARG A 317 -11.17 -1.79 -10.56
N GLY A 318 -12.49 -1.83 -10.51
CA GLY A 318 -13.25 -1.55 -9.31
C GLY A 318 -14.59 -2.25 -9.28
N HIS A 319 -15.20 -2.26 -8.11
CA HIS A 319 -16.56 -2.75 -7.88
C HIS A 319 -17.29 -1.88 -6.86
N LEU A 320 -18.61 -1.90 -6.94
CA LEU A 320 -19.46 -1.41 -5.87
C LEU A 320 -19.94 -2.59 -5.02
N ILE A 321 -20.04 -2.34 -3.71
CA ILE A 321 -20.56 -3.28 -2.72
C ILE A 321 -21.61 -2.53 -1.90
N ASP A 322 -22.64 -3.22 -1.44
CA ASP A 322 -23.66 -2.65 -0.57
C ASP A 322 -23.07 -2.19 0.77
N SER A 323 -23.82 -1.39 1.52
CA SER A 323 -23.39 -0.85 2.82
C SER A 323 -23.11 -1.92 3.88
N SER A 324 -23.66 -3.11 3.70
CA SER A 324 -23.40 -4.26 4.60
C SER A 324 -22.05 -4.94 4.37
N GLY A 325 -21.39 -4.66 3.22
CA GLY A 325 -20.16 -5.32 2.80
C GLY A 325 -20.38 -6.72 2.20
N THR A 326 -21.63 -7.10 1.93
CA THR A 326 -21.97 -8.49 1.58
C THR A 326 -22.11 -8.70 0.07
N ASN A 327 -22.87 -7.84 -0.62
CA ASN A 327 -23.26 -8.06 -2.00
C ASN A 327 -22.57 -7.08 -2.96
N PHE A 328 -21.98 -7.61 -4.02
CA PHE A 328 -21.51 -6.80 -5.14
C PHE A 328 -22.69 -6.22 -5.92
N ILE A 329 -22.59 -4.96 -6.30
CA ILE A 329 -23.62 -4.20 -7.02
C ILE A 329 -23.13 -3.91 -8.45
N GLY A 330 -23.88 -4.34 -9.43
CA GLY A 330 -23.58 -4.09 -10.84
C GLY A 330 -22.40 -4.91 -11.37
N GLU A 331 -21.87 -4.45 -12.50
CA GLU A 331 -20.74 -5.07 -13.18
C GLU A 331 -19.39 -4.53 -12.67
N GLU A 332 -18.30 -5.23 -12.99
CA GLU A 332 -16.93 -4.75 -12.75
C GLU A 332 -16.71 -3.43 -13.51
N ILE A 333 -16.14 -2.46 -12.81
CA ILE A 333 -15.81 -1.14 -13.37
C ILE A 333 -14.41 -1.21 -13.96
N ILE A 334 -14.28 -1.07 -15.27
CA ILE A 334 -13.00 -0.94 -15.94
C ILE A 334 -12.52 0.51 -15.81
N ILE A 335 -11.52 0.74 -14.96
CA ILE A 335 -10.92 2.06 -14.75
C ILE A 335 -9.83 2.32 -15.80
N ARG A 336 -8.89 1.36 -15.94
CA ARG A 336 -7.86 1.32 -16.99
C ARG A 336 -7.69 -0.11 -17.48
N ASP A 337 -7.39 -0.29 -18.76
CA ASP A 337 -7.12 -1.58 -19.42
C ASP A 337 -6.01 -1.50 -20.48
N ASP A 338 -5.20 -0.45 -20.39
CA ASP A 338 -4.16 -0.08 -21.35
C ASP A 338 -2.75 -0.06 -20.69
N GLY A 339 -2.56 -0.81 -19.63
CA GLY A 339 -1.28 -0.92 -18.95
C GLY A 339 -0.22 -1.63 -19.80
N PHE A 340 0.99 -1.08 -19.83
CA PHE A 340 2.10 -1.65 -20.59
C PHE A 340 2.59 -2.99 -20.04
N CYS A 341 2.46 -3.22 -18.72
CA CYS A 341 2.94 -4.45 -18.06
C CYS A 341 2.12 -4.77 -16.82
N GLY A 342 2.25 -6.02 -16.34
CA GLY A 342 1.54 -6.50 -15.16
C GLY A 342 2.00 -5.90 -13.83
N ASP A 343 3.10 -5.14 -13.81
CA ASP A 343 3.50 -4.39 -12.62
C ASP A 343 2.79 -3.04 -12.60
N VAL A 344 1.54 -3.05 -12.15
CA VAL A 344 0.57 -1.96 -12.17
C VAL A 344 -0.31 -2.06 -10.93
N GLY A 345 -0.86 -0.94 -10.49
CA GLY A 345 -1.91 -0.97 -9.49
C GLY A 345 -1.62 -0.22 -8.22
N TYR A 346 -1.84 -0.89 -7.10
CA TYR A 346 -1.81 -0.32 -5.76
C TYR A 346 -2.68 0.94 -5.69
N PRO A 347 -3.94 0.85 -6.12
CA PRO A 347 -4.80 2.02 -6.16
C PRO A 347 -5.17 2.50 -4.76
N TRP A 348 -5.49 3.79 -4.70
CA TRP A 348 -6.07 4.45 -3.53
C TRP A 348 -7.13 5.41 -4.00
N SER A 349 -8.25 5.51 -3.31
CA SER A 349 -9.36 6.35 -3.75
C SER A 349 -9.82 7.32 -2.68
N VAL A 350 -10.34 8.47 -3.13
CA VAL A 350 -10.94 9.50 -2.29
C VAL A 350 -12.16 10.07 -2.98
N GLN A 351 -13.24 10.32 -2.22
CA GLN A 351 -14.40 11.02 -2.75
C GLN A 351 -14.19 12.54 -2.64
N LEU A 352 -14.25 13.21 -3.77
CA LEU A 352 -14.10 14.66 -3.89
C LEU A 352 -15.34 15.41 -3.34
N ALA A 353 -15.20 16.72 -3.15
CA ALA A 353 -16.29 17.56 -2.65
C ALA A 353 -17.52 17.57 -3.58
N ASN A 354 -17.29 17.48 -4.90
CA ASN A 354 -18.35 17.43 -5.92
C ASN A 354 -19.04 16.06 -6.04
N GLY A 355 -18.62 15.06 -5.26
CA GLY A 355 -19.20 13.72 -5.27
C GLY A 355 -18.44 12.71 -6.11
N ASN A 356 -17.62 13.15 -7.05
CA ASN A 356 -16.79 12.26 -7.87
C ASN A 356 -15.76 11.51 -7.03
N VAL A 357 -15.29 10.38 -7.53
CA VAL A 357 -14.22 9.60 -6.92
C VAL A 357 -12.94 9.73 -7.74
N LEU A 358 -11.88 10.19 -7.11
CA LEU A 358 -10.53 10.13 -7.66
C LEU A 358 -9.88 8.83 -7.23
N VAL A 359 -9.42 8.03 -8.18
CA VAL A 359 -8.61 6.83 -7.96
C VAL A 359 -7.20 7.14 -8.42
N VAL A 360 -6.22 7.09 -7.50
CA VAL A 360 -4.79 7.24 -7.81
C VAL A 360 -4.10 5.88 -7.80
N TYR A 361 -3.16 5.66 -8.69
CA TYR A 361 -2.44 4.39 -8.83
C TYR A 361 -1.08 4.62 -9.50
N TYR A 362 -0.19 3.63 -9.44
CA TYR A 362 0.97 3.68 -10.30
C TYR A 362 0.73 2.93 -11.60
N PHE A 363 1.34 3.44 -12.66
CA PHE A 363 1.09 2.98 -14.02
C PHE A 363 2.34 3.11 -14.89
N THR A 364 2.41 2.35 -15.97
CA THR A 364 3.45 2.46 -16.98
C THR A 364 2.79 2.46 -18.34
N GLU A 365 3.14 3.43 -19.16
CA GLU A 365 2.74 3.54 -20.56
C GLU A 365 3.85 3.02 -21.49
N ASN A 366 3.66 3.15 -22.78
CA ASN A 366 4.58 2.66 -23.82
C ASN A 366 6.01 3.25 -23.74
N ASP A 367 6.18 4.40 -23.08
CA ASP A 367 7.49 5.01 -22.86
C ASP A 367 8.32 4.33 -21.75
N GLY A 368 7.71 3.37 -21.03
CA GLY A 368 8.36 2.61 -19.98
C GLY A 368 8.62 3.38 -18.69
N ILE A 369 8.14 4.63 -18.56
CA ILE A 369 8.32 5.44 -17.35
C ILE A 369 7.20 5.12 -16.35
N ARG A 370 7.59 4.61 -15.19
CA ARG A 370 6.66 4.35 -14.09
C ARG A 370 6.28 5.64 -13.39
N HIS A 371 5.00 5.94 -13.36
CA HIS A 371 4.47 7.21 -12.88
C HIS A 371 3.23 7.05 -12.00
N ILE A 372 2.83 8.12 -11.33
CA ILE A 372 1.57 8.19 -10.60
C ILE A 372 0.50 8.77 -11.51
N ALA A 373 -0.51 7.97 -11.79
CA ALA A 373 -1.68 8.34 -12.56
C ALA A 373 -2.91 8.47 -11.66
N GLY A 374 -3.97 9.05 -12.20
CA GLY A 374 -5.28 9.15 -11.57
C GLY A 374 -6.39 9.00 -12.58
N THR A 375 -7.54 8.51 -12.13
CA THR A 375 -8.79 8.50 -12.92
C THR A 375 -9.91 9.09 -12.07
N VAL A 376 -10.67 9.99 -12.65
CA VAL A 376 -11.87 10.56 -12.05
C VAL A 376 -13.10 9.79 -12.53
N LEU A 377 -13.88 9.32 -11.57
CA LEU A 377 -15.12 8.57 -11.80
C LEU A 377 -16.32 9.33 -11.24
N ASP A 378 -17.41 9.35 -12.00
CA ASP A 378 -18.74 9.67 -11.52
C ASP A 378 -19.42 8.34 -11.14
N ILE A 379 -19.77 8.20 -9.88
CA ILE A 379 -20.37 6.97 -9.33
C ILE A 379 -21.79 7.32 -8.85
N GLU A 380 -22.73 7.38 -9.81
CA GLU A 380 -24.17 7.57 -9.51
C GLU A 380 -24.81 6.37 -8.78
#